data_f96d593f87babfc4a65499bd8cf37acf
#
_entry.id   f96d593f87babfc4a65499bd8cf37acf
#
_cell.length_a   1.000
_cell.length_b   1.000
_cell.length_c   1.000
_cell.angle_alpha   90.00
_cell.angle_beta   90.00
_cell.angle_gamma   90.00
#
_symmetry.space_group_name_H-M   'P 1'
#
loop_
_entity.id
_entity.type
_entity.pdbx_description
1 polymer ?
#
loop_
_entity_poly.entity_id
_entity_poly.type
_entity_poly.pdbx_seq_one_letter_code
_entity_poly.pdbx_strand_id
1 'polypeptide(L)'
;MKKSRFTETQIISILNEADAGMLVKDICLKHGISDATYYNWKSKYGGMTASDLKKMKDMEQELSQLKKMYADLALENKTMKDLIENMS
;
A
#
# COMPACT_ATOMS: atom_id res chain seq x y z
N MET A 1 -7.02 -16.52 -6.76
CA MET A 1 -6.93 -15.53 -5.69
C MET A 1 -8.06 -14.52 -5.81
N LYS A 2 -8.81 -14.35 -4.76
CA LYS A 2 -9.93 -13.43 -4.78
C LYS A 2 -9.43 -11.99 -4.69
N LYS A 3 -9.78 -11.20 -5.69
CA LYS A 3 -9.56 -9.77 -5.61
C LYS A 3 -10.65 -9.14 -4.75
N SER A 4 -10.29 -8.15 -3.95
CA SER A 4 -11.27 -7.37 -3.22
C SER A 4 -12.20 -6.69 -4.22
N ARG A 5 -13.50 -6.66 -3.91
CA ARG A 5 -14.49 -5.93 -4.72
C ARG A 5 -14.32 -4.41 -4.60
N PHE A 6 -13.51 -3.98 -3.66
CA PHE A 6 -13.33 -2.57 -3.34
C PHE A 6 -11.89 -2.16 -3.55
N THR A 7 -11.70 -0.99 -4.16
CA THR A 7 -10.38 -0.38 -4.23
C THR A 7 -10.01 0.19 -2.87
N GLU A 8 -8.74 0.47 -2.65
CA GLU A 8 -8.30 1.08 -1.39
C GLU A 8 -8.95 2.44 -1.15
N THR A 9 -9.14 3.23 -2.22
CA THR A 9 -9.82 4.51 -2.12
C THR A 9 -11.28 4.32 -1.69
N GLN A 10 -11.96 3.31 -2.23
CA GLN A 10 -13.33 2.99 -1.83
C GLN A 10 -13.40 2.56 -0.36
N ILE A 11 -12.43 1.74 0.08
CA ILE A 11 -12.36 1.29 1.47
C ILE A 11 -12.22 2.49 2.42
N ILE A 12 -11.35 3.43 2.10
CA ILE A 12 -11.16 4.63 2.92
C ILE A 12 -12.45 5.46 2.94
N SER A 13 -13.13 5.59 1.80
CA SER A 13 -14.40 6.29 1.71
C SER A 13 -15.47 5.63 2.60
N ILE A 14 -15.53 4.31 2.60
CA ILE A 14 -16.46 3.55 3.44
C ILE A 14 -16.15 3.77 4.92
N LEU A 15 -14.88 3.75 5.31
CA LEU A 15 -14.49 4.01 6.69
C LEU A 15 -14.84 5.43 7.13
N ASN A 16 -14.76 6.39 6.22
CA ASN A 16 -15.12 7.79 6.53
C ASN A 16 -16.62 7.96 6.78
N GLU A 17 -17.47 7.06 6.33
CA GLU A 17 -18.89 7.12 6.61
C GLU A 17 -19.18 7.00 8.11
N ALA A 18 -18.37 6.21 8.84
CA ALA A 18 -18.49 6.11 10.29
C ALA A 18 -18.13 7.43 10.97
N ASP A 19 -17.11 8.12 10.46
CA ASP A 19 -16.73 9.44 10.97
C ASP A 19 -17.81 10.47 10.73
N ALA A 20 -18.61 10.29 9.68
CA ALA A 20 -19.75 11.15 9.38
C ALA A 20 -20.99 10.84 10.22
N GLY A 21 -20.92 9.81 11.09
CA GLY A 21 -21.98 9.49 12.01
C GLY A 21 -22.81 8.26 11.67
N MET A 22 -22.49 7.54 10.59
CA MET A 22 -23.21 6.34 10.21
C MET A 22 -22.78 5.16 11.12
N LEU A 23 -23.75 4.34 11.53
CA LEU A 23 -23.45 3.18 12.36
C LEU A 23 -22.71 2.11 11.55
N VAL A 24 -21.76 1.43 12.19
CA VAL A 24 -20.99 0.36 11.55
C VAL A 24 -21.90 -0.71 10.94
N LYS A 25 -22.94 -1.09 11.66
CA LYS A 25 -23.91 -2.08 11.19
C LYS A 25 -24.56 -1.65 9.88
N ASP A 26 -24.94 -0.38 9.78
CA ASP A 26 -25.57 0.15 8.58
C ASP A 26 -24.58 0.24 7.41
N ILE A 27 -23.35 0.60 7.70
CA ILE A 27 -22.26 0.63 6.69
C ILE A 27 -22.06 -0.76 6.12
N CYS A 28 -21.99 -1.76 6.97
CA CYS A 28 -21.79 -3.16 6.54
C CYS A 28 -22.95 -3.64 5.67
N LEU A 29 -24.16 -3.32 6.05
CA LEU A 29 -25.36 -3.67 5.27
C LEU A 29 -25.37 -2.96 3.93
N LYS A 30 -25.06 -1.67 3.92
CA LYS A 30 -25.06 -0.85 2.71
C LYS A 30 -24.06 -1.36 1.68
N HIS A 31 -22.89 -1.75 2.12
CA HIS A 31 -21.81 -2.16 1.22
C HIS A 31 -21.67 -3.67 1.06
N GLY A 32 -22.51 -4.45 1.75
CA GLY A 32 -22.48 -5.91 1.65
C GLY A 32 -21.21 -6.52 2.18
N ILE A 33 -20.69 -6.00 3.29
CA ILE A 33 -19.48 -6.51 3.95
C ILE A 33 -19.81 -7.00 5.35
N SER A 34 -18.96 -7.87 5.89
CA SER A 34 -19.10 -8.34 7.26
C SER A 34 -18.46 -7.35 8.23
N ASP A 35 -18.86 -7.45 9.50
CA ASP A 35 -18.25 -6.67 10.58
C ASP A 35 -16.75 -6.94 10.65
N ALA A 36 -16.34 -8.19 10.50
CA ALA A 36 -14.94 -8.58 10.50
C ALA A 36 -14.16 -7.87 9.41
N THR A 37 -14.72 -7.79 8.20
CA THR A 37 -14.12 -7.07 7.09
C THR A 37 -13.98 -5.59 7.41
N TYR A 38 -15.02 -4.99 7.97
CA TYR A 38 -14.99 -3.57 8.34
C TYR A 38 -13.85 -3.29 9.34
N TYR A 39 -13.75 -4.10 10.38
CA TYR A 39 -12.72 -3.88 11.40
C TYR A 39 -11.31 -4.20 10.92
N ASN A 40 -11.16 -5.15 10.00
CA ASN A 40 -9.87 -5.39 9.34
C ASN A 40 -9.44 -4.16 8.53
N TRP A 41 -10.37 -3.57 7.80
CA TRP A 41 -10.11 -2.34 7.04
C TRP A 41 -9.76 -1.19 7.97
N LYS A 42 -10.50 -1.05 9.07
CA LYS A 42 -10.26 0.00 10.05
C LYS A 42 -8.86 -0.12 10.66
N SER A 43 -8.43 -1.35 10.94
CA SER A 43 -7.09 -1.61 11.47
C SER A 43 -6.00 -1.23 10.46
N LYS A 44 -6.25 -1.48 9.18
CA LYS A 44 -5.27 -1.25 8.13
C LYS A 44 -5.27 0.20 7.63
N TYR A 45 -6.43 0.80 7.48
CA TYR A 45 -6.59 2.11 6.85
C TYR A 45 -7.22 3.17 7.74
N GLY A 46 -7.54 2.86 8.98
CA GLY A 46 -8.22 3.81 9.88
C GLY A 46 -7.43 5.10 10.03
N GLY A 47 -8.12 6.22 9.91
CA GLY A 47 -7.51 7.52 10.01
C GLY A 47 -6.84 8.03 8.74
N MET A 48 -6.83 7.24 7.68
CA MET A 48 -6.25 7.68 6.40
C MET A 48 -7.29 8.42 5.55
N THR A 49 -6.82 9.41 4.82
CA THR A 49 -7.58 10.06 3.77
C THR A 49 -7.13 9.52 2.42
N ALA A 50 -7.88 9.83 1.35
CA ALA A 50 -7.45 9.46 -0.01
C ALA A 50 -6.10 10.10 -0.35
N SER A 51 -5.85 11.31 0.15
CA SER A 51 -4.56 11.99 -0.03
C SER A 51 -3.43 11.25 0.67
N ASP A 52 -3.67 10.77 1.90
CA ASP A 52 -2.69 10.00 2.65
C ASP A 52 -2.35 8.68 1.95
N LEU A 53 -3.37 8.02 1.41
CA LEU A 53 -3.17 6.78 0.65
C LEU A 53 -2.29 7.03 -0.58
N LYS A 54 -2.56 8.12 -1.30
CA LYS A 54 -1.76 8.48 -2.47
C LYS A 54 -0.30 8.72 -2.08
N LYS A 55 -0.07 9.48 -1.01
CA LYS A 55 1.28 9.73 -0.50
C LYS A 55 2.00 8.44 -0.14
N MET A 56 1.29 7.54 0.54
CA MET A 56 1.88 6.26 0.93
C MET A 56 2.28 5.45 -0.29
N LYS A 57 1.42 5.39 -1.31
CA LYS A 57 1.72 4.66 -2.54
C LYS A 57 2.88 5.28 -3.31
N ASP A 58 2.93 6.61 -3.38
CA ASP A 58 4.03 7.31 -4.02
C ASP A 58 5.35 7.02 -3.31
N MET A 59 5.34 7.01 -1.98
CA MET A 59 6.53 6.69 -1.19
C MET A 59 6.97 5.24 -1.35
N GLU A 60 6.02 4.31 -1.41
CA GLU A 60 6.32 2.90 -1.68
C GLU A 60 6.97 2.72 -3.04
N GLN A 61 6.47 3.43 -4.04
CA GLN A 61 7.01 3.39 -5.40
C GLN A 61 8.42 3.96 -5.45
N GLU A 62 8.64 5.09 -4.79
CA GLU A 62 9.98 5.70 -4.70
C GLU A 62 10.95 4.76 -4.00
N LEU A 63 10.52 4.13 -2.91
CA LEU A 63 11.37 3.18 -2.19
C LEU A 63 11.74 1.99 -3.08
N SER A 64 10.77 1.48 -3.84
CA SER A 64 10.99 0.38 -4.77
C SER A 64 12.01 0.76 -5.83
N GLN A 65 11.91 1.97 -6.39
CA GLN A 65 12.86 2.48 -7.37
C GLN A 65 14.26 2.63 -6.77
N LEU A 66 14.34 3.17 -5.56
CA LEU A 66 15.62 3.32 -4.86
C LEU A 66 16.30 1.97 -4.63
N LYS A 67 15.52 0.97 -4.22
CA LYS A 67 16.03 -0.38 -4.00
C LYS A 67 16.58 -0.98 -5.29
N LYS A 68 15.87 -0.77 -6.40
CA LYS A 68 16.30 -1.24 -7.72
C LYS A 68 17.59 -0.56 -8.16
N MET A 69 17.64 0.76 -8.01
CA MET A 69 18.83 1.54 -8.37
C MET A 69 20.04 1.11 -7.53
N TYR A 70 19.83 0.90 -6.25
CA TYR A 70 20.88 0.41 -5.35
C TYR A 70 21.40 -0.96 -5.79
N ALA A 71 20.48 -1.87 -6.11
CA ALA A 71 20.84 -3.21 -6.55
C ALA A 71 21.63 -3.17 -7.87
N ASP A 72 21.20 -2.35 -8.81
CA ASP A 72 21.89 -2.19 -10.09
C ASP A 72 23.29 -1.63 -9.88
N LEU A 73 23.43 -0.62 -9.04
CA LEU A 73 24.72 -0.01 -8.73
C LEU A 73 25.65 -1.00 -8.03
N ALA A 74 25.14 -1.77 -7.07
CA ALA A 74 25.93 -2.77 -6.39
C ALA A 74 26.42 -3.86 -7.34
N LEU A 75 25.58 -4.27 -8.29
CA LEU A 75 25.96 -5.24 -9.31
C LEU A 75 27.05 -4.69 -10.22
N GLU A 76 26.92 -3.43 -10.68
CA GLU A 76 27.93 -2.78 -11.49
C GLU A 76 29.27 -2.71 -10.77
N ASN A 77 29.24 -2.31 -9.49
CA ASN A 77 30.46 -2.24 -8.68
C ASN A 77 31.15 -3.60 -8.55
N LYS A 78 30.37 -4.64 -8.36
CA LYS A 78 30.89 -6.00 -8.27
C LYS A 78 31.51 -6.42 -9.60
N THR A 79 30.82 -6.15 -10.70
CA THR A 79 31.31 -6.47 -12.04
C THR A 79 32.61 -5.74 -12.34
N MET A 80 32.68 -4.45 -12.02
CA MET A 80 33.92 -3.66 -12.18
C MET A 80 35.06 -4.23 -11.37
N LYS A 81 34.79 -4.59 -10.13
CA LYS A 81 35.80 -5.17 -9.24
C LYS A 81 36.32 -6.49 -9.80
N ASP A 82 35.43 -7.35 -10.27
CA ASP A 82 35.79 -8.64 -10.85
C ASP A 82 36.66 -8.45 -12.10
N LEU A 83 36.31 -7.48 -12.94
CA LEU A 83 37.13 -7.15 -14.13
C LEU A 83 38.52 -6.72 -13.75
N ILE A 84 38.65 -5.85 -12.76
CA ILE A 84 39.95 -5.36 -12.29
C ILE A 84 40.78 -6.51 -11.74
N GLU A 85 40.18 -7.38 -10.94
CA GLU A 85 40.86 -8.54 -10.36
C GLU A 85 41.34 -9.49 -11.45
N ASN A 86 40.55 -9.69 -12.51
CA ASN A 86 40.92 -10.56 -13.62
C ASN A 86 41.98 -9.98 -14.50
N MET A 87 42.19 -8.68 -14.48
CA MET A 87 43.20 -8.00 -15.27
C MET A 87 44.60 -8.04 -14.64
N SER A 88 44.66 -8.35 -13.35
CA SER A 88 45.92 -8.33 -12.63
C SER A 88 46.73 -9.66 -12.72
#